data_89cc9e1a1de4dc7f343624b9ae4e109c
#
_entry.id   89cc9e1a1de4dc7f343624b9ae4e109c
#
_cell.length_a   1.000
_cell.length_b   1.000
_cell.length_c   1.000
_cell.angle_alpha   90.00
_cell.angle_beta   90.00
_cell.angle_gamma   90.00
#
_symmetry.space_group_name_H-M   'P 1'
#
loop_
_entity.id
_entity.type
_entity.pdbx_description
1 polymer ?
#
loop_
_entity_poly.entity_id
_entity_poly.type
_entity_poly.pdbx_seq_one_letter_code
_entity_poly.pdbx_strand_id
1 'polypeptide(L)'
;MHRRILQGKGLYQINNVVDTGNLISIKTGYSLGAYDVEKLEGDILWTATGEGVHYQGIGKDAVNIEFLPVLRDALGYFGNPNSDSTRAMITDKTSEILLCIYSFSGAGGLQQVLDGACRALAAYCQAQDVQAWVVE
;
A
#
# COMPACT_ATOMS: atom_id res chain seq x y z
N MET A 1 15.24 -2.47 6.18
CA MET A 1 14.02 -2.86 5.47
C MET A 1 13.79 -1.96 4.27
N HIS A 2 13.41 -2.55 3.17
CA HIS A 2 13.14 -1.84 1.93
C HIS A 2 11.66 -1.85 1.61
N ARG A 3 11.20 -0.78 0.97
CA ARG A 3 9.82 -0.72 0.52
C ARG A 3 9.76 -0.02 -0.84
N ARG A 4 8.80 -0.44 -1.66
CA ARG A 4 8.51 0.16 -2.97
C ARG A 4 7.17 0.84 -2.91
N ILE A 5 7.08 2.01 -3.55
CA ILE A 5 5.85 2.79 -3.59
C ILE A 5 5.48 3.08 -5.04
N LEU A 6 4.23 2.80 -5.39
CA LEU A 6 3.62 3.10 -6.66
C LEU A 6 2.47 4.07 -6.45
N GLN A 7 2.38 5.09 -7.28
CA GLN A 7 1.28 6.03 -7.27
C GLN A 7 0.68 6.12 -8.67
N GLY A 8 -0.63 5.99 -8.78
CA GLY A 8 -1.31 6.06 -10.06
C GLY A 8 -2.57 6.89 -9.99
N LYS A 9 -2.88 7.59 -11.07
CA LYS A 9 -4.08 8.43 -11.23
C LYS A 9 -4.94 7.90 -12.37
N GLY A 10 -6.20 8.33 -12.43
CA GLY A 10 -7.09 8.00 -13.53
C GLY A 10 -7.65 6.59 -13.49
N LEU A 11 -7.87 6.06 -12.29
CA LEU A 11 -8.41 4.71 -12.11
C LEU A 11 -9.89 4.68 -12.41
N TYR A 12 -10.34 3.63 -13.13
CA TYR A 12 -11.74 3.48 -13.51
C TYR A 12 -12.56 2.65 -12.54
N GLN A 13 -11.97 1.61 -11.97
CA GLN A 13 -12.66 0.69 -11.07
C GLN A 13 -11.78 0.33 -9.89
N ILE A 14 -12.34 0.50 -8.72
CA ILE A 14 -11.64 0.25 -7.48
C ILE A 14 -11.30 -1.21 -7.25
N ASN A 15 -12.23 -2.11 -7.59
CA ASN A 15 -12.03 -3.54 -7.42
C ASN A 15 -10.85 -4.05 -8.23
N ASN A 16 -10.59 -3.42 -9.39
CA ASN A 16 -9.44 -3.77 -10.22
C ASN A 16 -8.11 -3.51 -9.51
N VAL A 17 -8.05 -2.45 -8.72
CA VAL A 17 -6.82 -2.13 -7.94
C VAL A 17 -6.57 -3.20 -6.89
N VAL A 18 -7.59 -3.56 -6.13
CA VAL A 18 -7.48 -4.58 -5.08
C VAL A 18 -7.11 -5.93 -5.70
N ASP A 19 -7.80 -6.32 -6.77
CA ASP A 19 -7.56 -7.59 -7.45
C ASP A 19 -6.16 -7.64 -8.06
N THR A 20 -5.71 -6.55 -8.66
CA THR A 20 -4.37 -6.45 -9.23
C THR A 20 -3.31 -6.57 -8.15
N GLY A 21 -3.48 -5.89 -7.02
CA GLY A 21 -2.58 -5.99 -5.88
C GLY A 21 -2.51 -7.42 -5.35
N ASN A 22 -3.65 -8.09 -5.20
CA ASN A 22 -3.70 -9.47 -4.75
C ASN A 22 -2.98 -10.40 -5.73
N LEU A 23 -3.16 -10.20 -7.03
CA LEU A 23 -2.48 -11.00 -8.05
C LEU A 23 -0.96 -10.83 -7.97
N ILE A 24 -0.48 -9.60 -7.82
CA ILE A 24 0.94 -9.31 -7.68
C ILE A 24 1.49 -10.00 -6.43
N SER A 25 0.76 -9.89 -5.31
CA SER A 25 1.16 -10.53 -4.05
C SER A 25 1.29 -12.05 -4.19
N ILE A 26 0.32 -12.68 -4.84
CA ILE A 26 0.35 -14.13 -5.06
C ILE A 26 1.53 -14.54 -5.94
N LYS A 27 1.79 -13.80 -7.01
CA LYS A 27 2.87 -14.12 -7.95
C LYS A 27 4.25 -13.88 -7.38
N THR A 28 4.42 -12.87 -6.55
CA THR A 28 5.74 -12.43 -6.09
C THR A 28 6.06 -12.86 -4.67
N GLY A 29 5.06 -13.19 -3.87
CA GLY A 29 5.24 -13.49 -2.46
C GLY A 29 5.42 -12.27 -1.56
N TYR A 30 5.37 -11.05 -2.12
CA TYR A 30 5.46 -9.82 -1.34
C TYR A 30 4.10 -9.41 -0.81
N SER A 31 4.06 -8.86 0.40
CA SER A 31 2.86 -8.22 0.93
C SER A 31 2.69 -6.85 0.31
N LEU A 32 1.46 -6.49 -0.03
CA LEU A 32 1.12 -5.20 -0.61
C LEU A 32 0.02 -4.53 0.20
N GLY A 33 0.01 -3.20 0.17
CA GLY A 33 -1.08 -2.39 0.70
C GLY A 33 -1.44 -1.31 -0.31
N ALA A 34 -2.74 -1.05 -0.49
CA ALA A 34 -3.24 -0.02 -1.39
C ALA A 34 -4.02 1.02 -0.60
N TYR A 35 -3.74 2.29 -0.86
CA TYR A 35 -4.28 3.39 -0.08
C TYR A 35 -4.80 4.51 -0.97
N ASP A 36 -5.80 5.23 -0.47
CA ASP A 36 -6.33 6.43 -1.12
C ASP A 36 -5.46 7.63 -0.74
N VAL A 37 -4.75 8.18 -1.71
CA VAL A 37 -3.82 9.28 -1.48
C VAL A 37 -4.51 10.51 -0.91
N GLU A 38 -5.76 10.76 -1.28
CA GLU A 38 -6.51 11.92 -0.79
C GLU A 38 -6.82 11.83 0.71
N LYS A 39 -6.75 10.65 1.29
CA LYS A 39 -6.95 10.44 2.73
C LYS A 39 -5.66 10.48 3.54
N LEU A 40 -4.52 10.65 2.88
CA LEU A 40 -3.22 10.75 3.51
C LEU A 40 -2.81 12.21 3.60
N GLU A 41 -2.02 12.56 4.61
CA GLU A 41 -1.56 13.92 4.82
C GLU A 41 -0.12 13.96 5.29
N GLY A 42 0.68 14.82 4.65
CA GLY A 42 2.08 15.00 4.99
C GLY A 42 2.96 13.85 4.53
N ASP A 43 4.13 13.75 5.11
CA ASP A 43 5.10 12.72 4.75
C ASP A 43 4.67 11.34 5.23
N ILE A 44 4.99 10.34 4.42
CA ILE A 44 4.70 8.95 4.75
C ILE A 44 5.97 8.33 5.32
N LEU A 45 5.85 7.78 6.52
CA LEU A 45 6.97 7.19 7.26
C LEU A 45 6.71 5.71 7.51
N TRP A 46 7.77 4.93 7.42
CA TRP A 46 7.80 3.53 7.83
C TRP A 46 8.44 3.44 9.20
N THR A 47 7.68 2.97 10.18
CA THR A 47 8.11 2.99 11.57
C THR A 47 7.61 1.76 12.32
N ALA A 48 8.02 1.61 13.56
CA ALA A 48 7.53 0.56 14.45
C ALA A 48 6.61 1.19 15.50
N THR A 49 5.57 0.46 15.87
CA THR A 49 4.64 0.89 16.92
C THR A 49 5.14 0.51 18.30
N GLY A 50 4.62 1.19 19.31
CA GLY A 50 4.83 0.85 20.70
C GLY A 50 3.77 -0.07 21.26
N GLU A 51 3.73 -0.16 22.58
CA GLU A 51 2.76 -0.99 23.30
C GLU A 51 1.34 -0.44 23.20
N GLY A 52 0.38 -1.32 23.05
CA GLY A 52 -1.04 -0.99 23.12
C GLY A 52 -1.64 -0.27 21.92
N VAL A 53 -0.92 -0.18 20.81
CA VAL A 53 -1.39 0.54 19.62
C VAL A 53 -2.38 -0.31 18.83
N HIS A 54 -3.51 0.30 18.47
CA HIS A 54 -4.58 -0.32 17.70
C HIS A 54 -5.09 0.62 16.62
N TYR A 55 -5.71 0.07 15.58
CA TYR A 55 -6.56 0.85 14.66
C TYR A 55 -7.69 -0.02 14.12
N GLN A 56 -8.69 0.63 13.51
CA GLN A 56 -9.82 -0.07 12.87
C GLN A 56 -9.34 -0.70 11.56
N GLY A 57 -9.37 -2.03 11.48
CA GLY A 57 -8.99 -2.76 10.27
C GLY A 57 -10.11 -2.83 9.24
N ILE A 58 -9.74 -2.98 7.96
CA ILE A 58 -10.71 -3.16 6.87
C ILE A 58 -11.39 -4.52 7.03
N GLY A 59 -12.73 -4.52 7.13
CA GLY A 59 -13.50 -5.73 7.30
C GLY A 59 -13.29 -6.45 8.64
N LYS A 60 -12.70 -5.76 9.60
CA LYS A 60 -12.39 -6.29 10.93
C LYS A 60 -12.73 -5.27 11.98
N ASP A 61 -12.78 -5.71 13.24
CA ASP A 61 -12.84 -4.81 14.39
C ASP A 61 -11.47 -4.19 14.65
N ALA A 62 -11.24 -3.64 15.83
CA ALA A 62 -9.94 -3.08 16.19
C ALA A 62 -8.83 -4.11 16.02
N VAL A 63 -7.77 -3.72 15.32
CA VAL A 63 -6.61 -4.56 15.08
C VAL A 63 -5.48 -4.11 15.99
N ASN A 64 -4.90 -5.05 16.72
CA ASN A 64 -3.73 -4.80 17.56
C ASN A 64 -2.50 -4.75 16.65
N ILE A 65 -1.82 -3.60 16.64
CA ILE A 65 -0.61 -3.38 15.84
C ILE A 65 0.61 -3.05 16.70
N GLU A 66 0.55 -3.39 17.99
CA GLU A 66 1.68 -3.14 18.88
C GLU A 66 2.94 -3.88 18.42
N PHE A 67 4.08 -3.21 18.52
CA PHE A 67 5.39 -3.75 18.16
C PHE A 67 5.51 -4.23 16.70
N LEU A 68 4.66 -3.71 15.82
CA LEU A 68 4.68 -4.07 14.40
C LEU A 68 5.24 -2.95 13.54
N PRO A 69 5.84 -3.28 12.38
CA PRO A 69 6.18 -2.27 11.40
C PRO A 69 4.91 -1.74 10.74
N VAL A 70 4.81 -0.42 10.63
CA VAL A 70 3.62 0.24 10.09
C VAL A 70 3.99 1.46 9.25
N LEU A 71 3.07 1.85 8.38
CA LEU A 71 3.09 3.13 7.68
C LEU A 71 2.29 4.15 8.47
N ARG A 72 2.83 5.37 8.54
CA ARG A 72 2.13 6.50 9.15
C ARG A 72 2.30 7.74 8.30
N ASP A 73 1.33 8.65 8.41
CA ASP A 73 1.41 10.00 7.86
C ASP A 73 1.25 11.01 9.01
N ALA A 74 0.93 12.27 8.68
CA ALA A 74 0.74 13.32 9.70
C ALA A 74 -0.48 13.06 10.60
N LEU A 75 -1.44 12.29 10.14
CA LEU A 75 -2.68 11.97 10.89
C LEU A 75 -2.54 10.73 11.77
N GLY A 76 -1.54 9.89 11.54
CA GLY A 76 -1.32 8.69 12.34
C GLY A 76 -1.04 7.44 11.51
N TYR A 77 -1.18 6.28 12.12
CA TYR A 77 -0.93 4.99 11.47
C TYR A 77 -2.05 4.63 10.51
N PHE A 78 -1.71 4.07 9.34
CA PHE A 78 -2.74 3.71 8.36
C PHE A 78 -2.56 2.35 7.70
N GLY A 79 -1.44 1.69 7.82
CA GLY A 79 -1.26 0.38 7.18
C GLY A 79 -0.08 -0.43 7.69
N ASN A 80 -0.17 -1.74 7.53
CA ASN A 80 0.94 -2.66 7.77
C ASN A 80 0.82 -3.86 6.82
N PRO A 81 1.84 -4.75 6.75
CA PRO A 81 1.82 -5.87 5.81
C PRO A 81 0.67 -6.87 5.99
N ASN A 82 0.04 -6.92 7.15
CA ASN A 82 -0.98 -7.91 7.46
C ASN A 82 -2.41 -7.36 7.38
N SER A 83 -2.60 -6.09 7.72
CA SER A 83 -3.95 -5.50 7.73
C SER A 83 -3.86 -3.98 7.71
N ASP A 84 -4.74 -3.36 6.92
CA ASP A 84 -4.75 -1.92 6.74
C ASP A 84 -5.87 -1.27 7.55
N SER A 85 -5.65 -0.01 7.93
CA SER A 85 -6.67 0.80 8.59
C SER A 85 -7.75 1.22 7.60
N THR A 86 -8.99 1.32 8.07
CA THR A 86 -10.08 1.87 7.28
C THR A 86 -9.89 3.34 6.94
N ARG A 87 -9.03 4.04 7.66
CA ARG A 87 -8.82 5.49 7.50
C ARG A 87 -8.37 5.89 6.10
N ALA A 88 -7.49 5.09 5.51
CA ALA A 88 -6.94 5.39 4.19
C ALA A 88 -7.35 4.36 3.13
N MET A 89 -8.45 3.64 3.37
CA MET A 89 -8.86 2.59 2.44
C MET A 89 -9.41 3.17 1.12
N ILE A 90 -9.21 2.41 0.06
CA ILE A 90 -9.74 2.72 -1.25
C ILE A 90 -11.26 2.59 -1.25
N THR A 91 -11.94 3.54 -1.88
CA THR A 91 -13.40 3.53 -2.06
C THR A 91 -13.75 3.78 -3.52
N ASP A 92 -15.03 3.73 -3.86
CA ASP A 92 -15.51 4.04 -5.21
C ASP A 92 -15.28 5.49 -5.64
N LYS A 93 -14.89 6.35 -4.71
CA LYS A 93 -14.56 7.76 -4.97
C LYS A 93 -13.07 8.01 -5.10
N THR A 94 -12.25 6.98 -4.94
CA THR A 94 -10.80 7.10 -5.01
C THR A 94 -10.36 7.39 -6.45
N SER A 95 -9.58 8.44 -6.64
CA SER A 95 -9.04 8.82 -7.95
C SER A 95 -7.53 8.68 -8.04
N GLU A 96 -6.84 8.59 -6.92
CA GLU A 96 -5.39 8.47 -6.86
C GLU A 96 -5.02 7.48 -5.76
N ILE A 97 -4.15 6.53 -6.10
CA ILE A 97 -3.75 5.48 -5.15
C ILE A 97 -2.25 5.50 -4.88
N LEU A 98 -1.91 5.00 -3.71
CA LEU A 98 -0.55 4.62 -3.32
C LEU A 98 -0.54 3.11 -3.12
N LEU A 99 0.27 2.41 -3.90
CA LEU A 99 0.48 0.97 -3.72
C LEU A 99 1.85 0.76 -3.10
N CYS A 100 1.87 0.20 -1.90
CA CYS A 100 3.11 -0.12 -1.19
C CYS A 100 3.43 -1.60 -1.30
N ILE A 101 4.67 -1.90 -1.67
CA ILE A 101 5.20 -3.26 -1.69
C ILE A 101 6.19 -3.36 -0.55
N TYR A 102 5.92 -4.26 0.40
CA TYR A 102 6.75 -4.44 1.59
C TYR A 102 7.80 -5.52 1.34
N SER A 103 9.06 -5.18 1.53
CA SER A 103 10.16 -6.13 1.41
C SER A 103 10.93 -6.22 2.72
N PHE A 104 11.08 -7.44 3.21
CA PHE A 104 11.85 -7.73 4.42
C PHE A 104 13.20 -8.38 4.11
N SER A 105 13.46 -8.69 2.85
CA SER A 105 14.66 -9.43 2.42
C SER A 105 15.65 -8.58 1.63
N GLY A 106 15.45 -7.26 1.59
CA GLY A 106 16.32 -6.35 0.87
C GLY A 106 15.79 -5.97 -0.50
N ALA A 107 16.64 -5.31 -1.30
CA ALA A 107 16.23 -4.71 -2.57
C ALA A 107 16.40 -5.65 -3.78
N GLY A 108 16.96 -6.84 -3.60
CA GLY A 108 17.19 -7.77 -4.70
C GLY A 108 15.92 -8.23 -5.37
N GLY A 109 15.81 -8.07 -6.67
CA GLY A 109 14.62 -8.46 -7.44
C GLY A 109 13.45 -7.50 -7.36
N LEU A 110 13.50 -6.49 -6.50
CA LEU A 110 12.39 -5.54 -6.33
C LEU A 110 12.11 -4.72 -7.58
N GLN A 111 13.14 -4.38 -8.36
CA GLN A 111 12.92 -3.59 -9.57
C GLN A 111 12.02 -4.34 -10.56
N GLN A 112 12.19 -5.65 -10.69
CA GLN A 112 11.34 -6.46 -11.57
C GLN A 112 9.91 -6.52 -11.06
N VAL A 113 9.70 -6.65 -9.75
CA VAL A 113 8.38 -6.62 -9.13
C VAL A 113 7.71 -5.28 -9.39
N LEU A 114 8.46 -4.19 -9.21
CA LEU A 114 7.95 -2.83 -9.41
C LEU A 114 7.55 -2.59 -10.86
N ASP A 115 8.38 -2.99 -11.81
CA ASP A 115 8.08 -2.87 -13.23
C ASP A 115 6.84 -3.68 -13.61
N GLY A 116 6.71 -4.89 -13.08
CA GLY A 116 5.54 -5.73 -13.28
C GLY A 116 4.28 -5.12 -12.69
N ALA A 117 4.37 -4.51 -11.51
CA ALA A 117 3.26 -3.82 -10.88
C ALA A 117 2.80 -2.60 -11.67
N CYS A 118 3.75 -1.81 -12.19
CA CYS A 118 3.43 -0.68 -13.06
C CYS A 118 2.67 -1.13 -14.31
N ARG A 119 3.14 -2.19 -14.97
CA ARG A 119 2.46 -2.73 -16.15
C ARG A 119 1.07 -3.26 -15.83
N ALA A 120 0.93 -3.94 -14.70
CA ALA A 120 -0.36 -4.48 -14.28
C ALA A 120 -1.37 -3.38 -13.98
N LEU A 121 -0.97 -2.31 -13.28
CA LEU A 121 -1.84 -1.18 -13.01
C LEU A 121 -2.27 -0.49 -14.30
N ALA A 122 -1.35 -0.30 -15.25
CA ALA A 122 -1.69 0.31 -16.54
C ALA A 122 -2.63 -0.57 -17.36
N ALA A 123 -2.41 -1.89 -17.37
CA ALA A 123 -3.19 -2.83 -18.17
C ALA A 123 -4.57 -3.12 -17.59
N TYR A 124 -4.66 -3.34 -16.27
CA TYR A 124 -5.91 -3.80 -15.63
C TYR A 124 -6.69 -2.69 -14.93
N CYS A 125 -6.04 -1.64 -14.51
CA CYS A 125 -6.67 -0.51 -13.82
C CYS A 125 -6.69 0.76 -14.65
N GLN A 126 -6.06 0.74 -15.82
CA GLN A 126 -5.95 1.90 -16.71
C GLN A 126 -5.33 3.11 -16.00
N ALA A 127 -4.41 2.85 -15.10
CA ALA A 127 -3.75 3.90 -14.35
C ALA A 127 -2.90 4.79 -15.26
N GLN A 128 -2.90 6.08 -14.97
CA GLN A 128 -2.12 7.09 -15.68
C GLN A 128 -1.17 7.78 -14.70
N ASP A 129 -0.11 8.38 -15.23
CA ASP A 129 0.88 9.12 -14.43
C ASP A 129 1.46 8.28 -13.29
N VAL A 130 1.79 7.03 -13.59
CA VAL A 130 2.35 6.11 -12.61
C VAL A 130 3.80 6.50 -12.32
N GLN A 131 4.10 6.71 -11.03
CA GLN A 131 5.45 6.97 -10.55
C GLN A 131 5.83 5.88 -9.55
N ALA A 132 7.09 5.48 -9.57
CA ALA A 132 7.56 4.40 -8.73
C ALA A 132 8.96 4.70 -8.20
N TRP A 133 9.17 4.45 -6.92
CA TRP A 133 10.48 4.63 -6.29
C TRP A 133 10.68 3.69 -5.11
N VAL A 134 11.94 3.53 -4.70
CA VAL A 134 12.36 2.70 -3.57
C VAL A 134 12.64 3.60 -2.37
N VAL A 135 12.17 3.16 -1.21
CA VAL A 135 12.49 3.80 0.08
C VAL A 135 13.23 2.77 0.94
N GLU A 136 14.40 3.15 1.40
CA GLU A 136 15.23 2.33 2.28
C GLU A 136 15.22 2.84 3.71
#